data_054947fad873991debdd5486a68734cd
#
_entry.id   054947fad873991debdd5486a68734cd
#
_cell.length_a   1.000
_cell.length_b   1.000
_cell.length_c   1.000
_cell.angle_alpha   90.00
_cell.angle_beta   90.00
_cell.angle_gamma   90.00
#
_symmetry.space_group_name_H-M   'P 1'
#
loop_
_entity.id
_entity.type
_entity.pdbx_description
1 polymer ?
#
loop_
_entity_poly.entity_id
_entity_poly.type
_entity_poly.pdbx_seq_one_letter_code
_entity_poly.pdbx_strand_id
1 'polypeptide(L)'
;MNARFPLYDGAGNLFRMVDRRDGAPLPFVPELCLYPGGRTDGLIVLGTPRSAECDFSMQYFNADGSGGMMCGNGGRCIVAFAHDLGLLPKASDGRYRFDAPDGIHEGVILQDGPSDKQVRLTLTPVRNYCRVENPDGWFLDTGCRHFVTFLSSEKELGDLDINTTGPALRYHAAFAPEGVNVDFAVLRRDGTMAVRTFEKGVEAETRACGTGIVASSIAAAMLKERSGACHYDVDVPGGHLQADFIWNGVQAESVALTGPTHRH
;
A
#
# COMPACT_ATOMS: atom_id res chain seq x y z
N MET A 1 -18.01 24.38 3.56
CA MET A 1 -17.13 23.27 3.92
C MET A 1 -16.28 22.92 2.72
N ASN A 2 -14.98 22.74 2.93
CA ASN A 2 -13.96 22.87 1.89
C ASN A 2 -14.05 21.82 0.76
N ALA A 3 -14.79 22.12 -0.32
CA ALA A 3 -14.68 21.45 -1.62
C ALA A 3 -13.24 21.49 -2.20
N ARG A 4 -12.36 22.29 -1.57
CA ARG A 4 -10.97 22.50 -1.98
C ARG A 4 -10.05 21.31 -1.67
N PHE A 5 -10.42 20.43 -0.75
CA PHE A 5 -9.59 19.31 -0.28
C PHE A 5 -10.44 18.04 -0.14
N PRO A 6 -10.71 17.32 -1.25
CA PRO A 6 -11.55 16.13 -1.23
C PRO A 6 -10.95 15.00 -0.40
N LEU A 7 -11.81 14.07 0.01
CA LEU A 7 -11.44 12.84 0.69
C LEU A 7 -11.44 11.67 -0.29
N TYR A 8 -10.41 10.84 -0.21
CA TYR A 8 -10.31 9.59 -0.95
C TYR A 8 -10.00 8.45 0.01
N ASP A 9 -10.65 7.33 -0.22
CA ASP A 9 -10.39 6.07 0.48
C ASP A 9 -9.66 5.10 -0.46
N GLY A 10 -8.63 4.44 0.05
CA GLY A 10 -7.88 3.41 -0.65
C GLY A 10 -7.87 2.10 0.14
N ALA A 11 -8.93 1.29 0.02
CA ALA A 11 -9.11 0.04 0.75
C ALA A 11 -9.14 0.24 2.29
N GLY A 12 -9.92 1.24 2.74
CA GLY A 12 -10.15 1.53 4.15
C GLY A 12 -9.17 2.52 4.79
N ASN A 13 -8.17 3.02 4.04
CA ASN A 13 -7.37 4.17 4.47
C ASN A 13 -7.93 5.45 3.86
N LEU A 14 -8.30 6.38 4.71
CA LEU A 14 -8.90 7.66 4.33
C LEU A 14 -7.86 8.77 4.27
N PHE A 15 -7.75 9.42 3.12
CA PHE A 15 -6.78 10.50 2.89
C PHE A 15 -7.45 11.81 2.51
N ARG A 16 -6.86 12.91 3.00
CA ARG A 16 -7.11 14.24 2.47
C ARG A 16 -6.23 14.46 1.25
N MET A 17 -6.83 14.89 0.11
CA MET A 17 -6.08 15.17 -1.11
C MET A 17 -5.91 16.66 -1.29
N VAL A 18 -4.70 17.09 -1.67
CA VAL A 18 -4.37 18.51 -1.87
C VAL A 18 -3.60 18.68 -3.17
N ASP A 19 -4.11 19.50 -4.08
CA ASP A 19 -3.38 19.94 -5.29
C ASP A 19 -2.49 21.15 -4.94
N ARG A 20 -1.19 21.01 -5.15
CA ARG A 20 -0.16 22.03 -4.91
C ARG A 20 0.74 22.23 -6.13
N ARG A 21 0.23 21.99 -7.30
CA ARG A 21 0.94 22.32 -8.55
C ARG A 21 1.16 23.83 -8.74
N ASP A 22 0.40 24.65 -8.01
CA ASP A 22 0.56 26.09 -7.93
C ASP A 22 1.78 26.56 -7.10
N GLY A 23 2.47 25.63 -6.44
CA GLY A 23 3.62 25.91 -5.56
C GLY A 23 3.24 26.63 -4.26
N ALA A 24 1.96 26.78 -3.94
CA ALA A 24 1.52 27.42 -2.71
C ALA A 24 2.01 26.65 -1.47
N PRO A 25 2.36 27.31 -0.37
CA PRO A 25 2.81 26.63 0.84
C PRO A 25 1.72 25.72 1.40
N LEU A 26 2.14 24.55 1.89
CA LEU A 26 1.25 23.60 2.53
C LEU A 26 0.84 24.15 3.91
N PRO A 27 -0.47 24.25 4.23
CA PRO A 27 -0.93 24.54 5.58
C PRO A 27 -0.49 23.47 6.58
N PHE A 28 -0.70 23.73 7.87
CA PHE A 28 -0.36 22.77 8.92
C PHE A 28 -1.11 21.43 8.76
N VAL A 29 -0.36 20.36 8.51
CA VAL A 29 -0.89 19.04 8.10
C VAL A 29 -1.89 18.46 9.10
N PRO A 30 -1.66 18.48 10.45
CA PRO A 30 -2.60 17.93 11.40
C PRO A 30 -4.01 18.57 11.36
N GLU A 31 -4.09 19.87 11.04
CA GLU A 31 -5.38 20.57 10.89
C GLU A 31 -6.09 20.16 9.59
N LEU A 32 -5.32 19.95 8.50
CA LEU A 32 -5.87 19.48 7.24
C LEU A 32 -6.44 18.07 7.33
N CYS A 33 -5.92 17.25 8.24
CA CYS A 33 -6.42 15.89 8.49
C CYS A 33 -7.74 15.85 9.26
N LEU A 34 -8.21 16.97 9.84
CA LEU A 34 -9.50 17.04 10.52
C LEU A 34 -10.64 17.25 9.53
N TYR A 35 -11.77 16.57 9.76
CA TYR A 35 -13.02 16.77 9.04
C TYR A 35 -14.23 16.51 9.96
N PRO A 36 -15.47 16.89 9.58
CA PRO A 36 -16.64 16.76 10.47
C PRO A 36 -16.92 15.33 10.97
N GLY A 37 -16.48 14.30 10.24
CA GLY A 37 -16.61 12.89 10.61
C GLY A 37 -15.45 12.34 11.45
N GLY A 38 -14.43 13.14 11.77
CA GLY A 38 -13.27 12.70 12.53
C GLY A 38 -11.94 13.17 11.98
N ARG A 39 -11.00 12.24 11.81
CA ARG A 39 -9.64 12.50 11.30
C ARG A 39 -9.30 11.50 10.20
N THR A 40 -8.61 11.96 9.16
CA THR A 40 -8.06 11.09 8.11
C THR A 40 -6.80 10.38 8.60
N ASP A 41 -6.45 9.25 7.98
CA ASP A 41 -5.19 8.53 8.26
C ASP A 41 -3.97 9.33 7.82
N GLY A 42 -4.15 10.19 6.81
CA GLY A 42 -3.08 11.07 6.33
C GLY A 42 -3.54 12.08 5.30
N LEU A 43 -2.54 12.82 4.81
CA LEU A 43 -2.69 13.83 3.77
C LEU A 43 -1.78 13.45 2.60
N ILE A 44 -2.32 13.57 1.38
CA ILE A 44 -1.58 13.35 0.15
C ILE A 44 -1.55 14.64 -0.66
N VAL A 45 -0.36 15.04 -1.07
CA VAL A 45 -0.12 16.26 -1.85
C VAL A 45 0.28 15.86 -3.26
N LEU A 46 -0.48 16.34 -4.23
CA LEU A 46 -0.16 16.31 -5.64
C LEU A 46 0.58 17.59 -5.98
N GLY A 47 1.86 17.49 -6.32
CA GLY A 47 2.73 18.61 -6.65
C GLY A 47 3.19 18.62 -8.10
N THR A 48 3.99 19.63 -8.47
CA THR A 48 4.68 19.65 -9.76
C THR A 48 5.67 18.50 -9.86
N PRO A 49 5.80 17.85 -11.03
CA PRO A 49 6.75 16.77 -11.21
C PRO A 49 8.19 17.28 -11.04
N ARG A 50 9.06 16.47 -10.45
CA ARG A 50 10.50 16.74 -10.31
C ARG A 50 11.28 16.26 -11.52
N SER A 51 10.75 15.25 -12.22
CA SER A 51 11.30 14.69 -13.44
C SER A 51 10.42 15.06 -14.65
N ALA A 52 11.04 15.33 -15.80
CA ALA A 52 10.34 15.65 -17.04
C ALA A 52 9.46 14.49 -17.56
N GLU A 53 9.75 13.26 -17.18
CA GLU A 53 8.99 12.07 -17.57
C GLU A 53 7.75 11.84 -16.67
N CYS A 54 7.66 12.52 -15.52
CA CYS A 54 6.53 12.39 -14.60
C CYS A 54 5.43 13.41 -14.90
N ASP A 55 4.19 13.04 -14.64
CA ASP A 55 3.00 13.88 -14.81
C ASP A 55 2.79 14.78 -13.59
N PHE A 56 3.12 14.27 -12.39
CA PHE A 56 3.02 14.97 -11.10
C PHE A 56 4.00 14.37 -10.09
N SER A 57 4.12 14.98 -8.92
CA SER A 57 4.79 14.40 -7.75
C SER A 57 3.82 14.07 -6.64
N MET A 58 4.16 13.07 -5.83
CA MET A 58 3.42 12.67 -4.64
C MET A 58 4.24 12.94 -3.38
N GLN A 59 3.59 13.54 -2.38
CA GLN A 59 4.08 13.57 -1.00
C GLN A 59 2.99 13.02 -0.09
N TYR A 60 3.37 12.17 0.85
CA TYR A 60 2.48 11.61 1.85
C TYR A 60 2.92 12.09 3.25
N PHE A 61 1.94 12.46 4.05
CA PHE A 61 2.09 12.81 5.45
C PHE A 61 1.09 12.02 6.28
N ASN A 62 1.57 11.44 7.38
CA ASN A 62 0.70 10.91 8.42
C ASN A 62 -0.16 12.04 9.03
N ALA A 63 -1.22 11.68 9.73
CA ALA A 63 -2.11 12.66 10.34
C ALA A 63 -1.45 13.53 11.42
N ASP A 64 -0.31 13.13 11.98
CA ASP A 64 0.50 13.91 12.91
C ASP A 64 1.47 14.90 12.23
N GLY A 65 1.57 14.83 10.89
CA GLY A 65 2.47 15.65 10.09
C GLY A 65 3.81 15.01 9.79
N SER A 66 4.13 13.86 10.36
CA SER A 66 5.30 13.06 9.94
C SER A 66 5.10 12.55 8.51
N GLY A 67 6.18 12.40 7.75
CA GLY A 67 6.10 12.00 6.35
C GLY A 67 7.39 11.47 5.80
N GLY A 68 7.49 11.34 4.48
CA GLY A 68 8.72 10.94 3.78
C GLY A 68 8.73 9.50 3.30
N MET A 69 7.62 8.76 3.43
CA MET A 69 7.46 7.41 2.90
C MET A 69 6.46 7.40 1.75
N MET A 70 6.55 6.38 0.89
CA MET A 70 5.50 6.06 -0.08
C MET A 70 4.43 5.21 0.59
N CYS A 71 3.16 5.49 0.31
CA CYS A 71 2.01 4.71 0.77
C CYS A 71 1.29 4.11 -0.45
N GLY A 72 1.24 2.78 -0.57
CA GLY A 72 0.61 2.09 -1.71
C GLY A 72 -0.89 2.41 -1.86
N ASN A 73 -1.63 2.51 -0.74
CA ASN A 73 -3.04 2.91 -0.75
C ASN A 73 -3.19 4.36 -1.22
N GLY A 74 -2.32 5.25 -0.70
CA GLY A 74 -2.24 6.64 -1.13
C GLY A 74 -1.82 6.81 -2.58
N GLY A 75 -0.92 5.96 -3.09
CA GLY A 75 -0.50 5.95 -4.50
C GLY A 75 -1.65 5.65 -5.46
N ARG A 76 -2.58 4.76 -5.09
CA ARG A 76 -3.81 4.55 -5.88
C ARG A 76 -4.71 5.77 -5.82
N CYS A 77 -4.90 6.34 -4.63
CA CYS A 77 -5.74 7.53 -4.44
C CYS A 77 -5.22 8.75 -5.21
N ILE A 78 -3.89 8.97 -5.28
CA ILE A 78 -3.36 10.12 -6.01
C ILE A 78 -3.52 9.97 -7.53
N VAL A 79 -3.43 8.77 -8.07
CA VAL A 79 -3.72 8.49 -9.48
C VAL A 79 -5.18 8.79 -9.79
N ALA A 80 -6.12 8.32 -8.94
CA ALA A 80 -7.53 8.62 -9.06
C ALA A 80 -7.81 10.13 -8.95
N PHE A 81 -7.16 10.82 -8.01
CA PHE A 81 -7.28 12.26 -7.82
C PHE A 81 -6.75 13.06 -9.01
N ALA A 82 -5.57 12.70 -9.54
CA ALA A 82 -5.02 13.32 -10.75
C ALA A 82 -5.98 13.20 -11.94
N HIS A 83 -6.56 12.01 -12.11
CA HIS A 83 -7.58 11.76 -13.14
C HIS A 83 -8.81 12.63 -12.94
N ASP A 84 -9.35 12.72 -11.73
CA ASP A 84 -10.52 13.55 -11.40
C ASP A 84 -10.27 15.06 -11.53
N LEU A 85 -9.01 15.49 -11.46
CA LEU A 85 -8.59 16.85 -11.78
C LEU A 85 -8.48 17.13 -13.29
N GLY A 86 -8.70 16.10 -14.13
CA GLY A 86 -8.58 16.20 -15.58
C GLY A 86 -7.14 16.23 -16.09
N LEU A 87 -6.15 15.77 -15.28
CA LEU A 87 -4.80 15.57 -15.77
C LEU A 87 -4.80 14.46 -16.80
N LEU A 88 -4.13 14.69 -17.91
CA LEU A 88 -3.89 13.67 -18.91
C LEU A 88 -2.47 13.11 -18.73
N PRO A 89 -2.29 11.79 -18.73
CA PRO A 89 -0.97 11.20 -18.66
C PRO A 89 -0.17 11.54 -19.94
N LYS A 90 1.13 11.79 -19.79
CA LYS A 90 2.05 12.05 -20.93
C LYS A 90 2.25 10.79 -21.75
N ALA A 91 2.18 9.63 -21.12
CA ALA A 91 2.31 8.34 -21.78
C ALA A 91 1.07 8.02 -22.64
N SER A 92 1.28 7.59 -23.88
CA SER A 92 0.19 7.27 -24.83
C SER A 92 -0.62 6.01 -24.44
N ASP A 93 -0.10 5.21 -23.50
CA ASP A 93 -0.76 4.00 -22.98
C ASP A 93 -1.70 4.27 -21.80
N GLY A 94 -1.93 5.53 -21.46
CA GLY A 94 -2.83 5.94 -20.39
C GLY A 94 -2.28 5.80 -18.97
N ARG A 95 -0.98 5.50 -18.81
CA ARG A 95 -0.33 5.40 -17.51
C ARG A 95 0.11 6.75 -17.01
N TYR A 96 -0.27 7.06 -15.78
CA TYR A 96 0.29 8.18 -15.04
C TYR A 96 1.65 7.79 -14.46
N ARG A 97 2.65 8.66 -14.63
CA ARG A 97 3.94 8.54 -13.95
C ARG A 97 4.07 9.62 -12.90
N PHE A 98 4.53 9.27 -11.72
CA PHE A 98 4.71 10.26 -10.67
C PHE A 98 5.95 9.98 -9.81
N ASP A 99 6.58 11.08 -9.39
CA ASP A 99 7.68 11.05 -8.44
C ASP A 99 7.14 10.83 -7.02
N ALA A 100 7.63 9.83 -6.32
CA ALA A 100 7.42 9.63 -4.88
C ALA A 100 8.77 9.65 -4.12
N PRO A 101 8.79 9.65 -2.78
CA PRO A 101 10.04 9.69 -2.03
C PRO A 101 11.00 8.54 -2.28
N ASP A 102 10.48 7.37 -2.64
CA ASP A 102 11.24 6.13 -2.91
C ASP A 102 11.51 5.89 -4.40
N GLY A 103 11.05 6.78 -5.30
CA GLY A 103 11.30 6.69 -6.73
C GLY A 103 10.09 7.03 -7.60
N ILE A 104 10.17 6.61 -8.86
CA ILE A 104 9.10 6.81 -9.84
C ILE A 104 8.16 5.63 -9.82
N HIS A 105 6.86 5.91 -9.75
CA HIS A 105 5.78 4.95 -9.83
C HIS A 105 4.92 5.19 -11.06
N GLU A 106 4.25 4.13 -11.51
CA GLU A 106 3.26 4.19 -12.57
C GLU A 106 1.90 3.71 -12.04
N GLY A 107 0.84 4.40 -12.44
CA GLY A 107 -0.52 4.00 -12.11
C GLY A 107 -1.43 4.10 -13.31
N VAL A 108 -2.37 3.15 -13.42
CA VAL A 108 -3.37 3.15 -14.48
C VAL A 108 -4.77 2.91 -13.90
N ILE A 109 -5.75 3.64 -14.40
CA ILE A 109 -7.16 3.43 -14.09
C ILE A 109 -7.67 2.27 -14.94
N LEU A 110 -8.07 1.17 -14.30
CA LEU A 110 -8.61 -0.01 -14.98
C LEU A 110 -10.12 0.07 -15.13
N GLN A 111 -10.81 0.66 -14.14
CA GLN A 111 -12.24 0.92 -14.15
C GLN A 111 -12.47 2.34 -13.64
N ASP A 112 -13.26 3.11 -14.37
CA ASP A 112 -13.52 4.52 -14.07
C ASP A 112 -15.03 4.72 -13.82
N GLY A 113 -15.38 4.82 -12.55
CA GLY A 113 -16.70 5.20 -12.09
C GLY A 113 -16.73 6.62 -11.51
N PRO A 114 -17.90 7.19 -11.28
CA PRO A 114 -18.04 8.56 -10.81
C PRO A 114 -17.33 8.85 -9.48
N SER A 115 -17.39 7.89 -8.56
CA SER A 115 -16.75 7.96 -7.23
C SER A 115 -15.78 6.82 -6.98
N ASP A 116 -15.98 5.67 -7.63
CA ASP A 116 -15.20 4.45 -7.44
C ASP A 116 -14.33 4.19 -8.65
N LYS A 117 -13.05 3.93 -8.41
CA LYS A 117 -12.12 3.52 -9.46
C LYS A 117 -11.34 2.30 -9.04
N GLN A 118 -10.98 1.46 -10.01
CA GLN A 118 -9.98 0.41 -9.82
C GLN A 118 -8.64 0.92 -10.38
N VAL A 119 -7.65 0.97 -9.54
CA VAL A 119 -6.33 1.50 -9.87
C VAL A 119 -5.27 0.43 -9.70
N ARG A 120 -4.49 0.18 -10.76
CA ARG A 120 -3.28 -0.62 -10.72
C ARG A 120 -2.08 0.30 -10.54
N LEU A 121 -1.28 0.04 -9.51
CA LEU A 121 -0.10 0.80 -9.15
C LEU A 121 1.13 -0.08 -9.23
N THR A 122 2.20 0.37 -9.91
CA THR A 122 3.50 -0.31 -9.86
C THR A 122 4.22 -0.01 -8.55
N LEU A 123 4.91 -1.01 -8.05
CA LEU A 123 5.74 -0.92 -6.85
C LEU A 123 7.18 -1.31 -7.18
N THR A 124 8.09 -1.02 -6.26
CA THR A 124 9.50 -1.35 -6.44
C THR A 124 9.72 -2.87 -6.46
N PRO A 125 10.70 -3.37 -7.26
CA PRO A 125 11.08 -4.78 -7.24
C PRO A 125 11.54 -5.25 -5.86
N VAL A 126 11.19 -6.48 -5.48
CA VAL A 126 11.54 -7.07 -4.17
C VAL A 126 12.69 -8.04 -4.36
N ARG A 127 13.83 -7.75 -3.72
CA ARG A 127 15.09 -8.52 -3.83
C ARG A 127 15.63 -9.00 -2.49
N ASN A 128 15.21 -8.35 -1.41
CA ASN A 128 15.70 -8.63 -0.07
C ASN A 128 14.66 -9.43 0.70
N TYR A 129 14.93 -10.72 0.89
CA TYR A 129 14.06 -11.64 1.62
C TYR A 129 14.87 -12.79 2.21
N CYS A 130 14.36 -13.41 3.26
CA CYS A 130 14.90 -14.66 3.81
C CYS A 130 13.82 -15.47 4.53
N ARG A 131 14.06 -16.77 4.63
CA ARG A 131 13.31 -17.64 5.54
C ARG A 131 13.76 -17.35 6.97
N VAL A 132 12.82 -17.23 7.88
CA VAL A 132 13.07 -17.08 9.32
C VAL A 132 12.54 -18.32 10.01
N GLU A 133 13.36 -18.96 10.85
CA GLU A 133 13.00 -20.20 11.55
C GLU A 133 12.33 -19.93 12.90
N ASN A 134 12.76 -18.87 13.57
CA ASN A 134 12.20 -18.47 14.86
C ASN A 134 12.13 -16.92 14.96
N PRO A 135 10.94 -16.33 14.85
CA PRO A 135 9.61 -16.96 14.61
C PRO A 135 9.52 -17.57 13.20
N ASP A 136 8.65 -18.60 13.05
CA ASP A 136 8.49 -19.30 11.77
C ASP A 136 7.77 -18.43 10.72
N GLY A 137 8.45 -18.13 9.61
CA GLY A 137 7.89 -17.26 8.54
C GLY A 137 8.92 -16.77 7.54
N TRP A 138 8.59 -15.68 6.87
CA TRP A 138 9.40 -15.06 5.85
C TRP A 138 9.64 -13.57 6.17
N PHE A 139 10.87 -13.14 6.07
CA PHE A 139 11.20 -11.72 6.03
C PHE A 139 11.25 -11.25 4.57
N LEU A 140 10.64 -10.10 4.26
CA LEU A 140 10.70 -9.44 2.94
C LEU A 140 10.82 -7.92 3.12
N ASP A 141 11.60 -7.28 2.26
CA ASP A 141 11.67 -5.83 2.16
C ASP A 141 11.00 -5.39 0.85
N THR A 142 9.82 -4.85 0.95
CA THR A 142 9.00 -4.34 -0.17
C THR A 142 9.03 -2.80 -0.25
N GLY A 143 10.13 -2.17 0.19
CA GLY A 143 10.23 -0.75 0.51
C GLY A 143 9.88 -0.47 1.98
N CYS A 144 9.20 -1.42 2.62
CA CYS A 144 9.01 -1.53 4.06
C CYS A 144 9.35 -2.95 4.48
N ARG A 145 9.88 -3.12 5.71
CA ARG A 145 10.25 -4.43 6.25
C ARG A 145 9.00 -5.17 6.72
N HIS A 146 8.80 -6.38 6.23
CA HIS A 146 7.67 -7.26 6.54
C HIS A 146 8.15 -8.60 7.09
N PHE A 147 7.42 -9.12 8.06
CA PHE A 147 7.49 -10.51 8.47
C PHE A 147 6.12 -11.15 8.19
N VAL A 148 6.13 -12.18 7.34
CA VAL A 148 4.93 -12.91 6.92
C VAL A 148 4.94 -14.27 7.60
N THR A 149 3.87 -14.60 8.32
CA THR A 149 3.61 -15.93 8.87
C THR A 149 2.30 -16.49 8.35
N PHE A 150 2.32 -17.78 7.96
CA PHE A 150 1.13 -18.44 7.43
C PHE A 150 0.42 -19.21 8.53
N LEU A 151 -0.88 -18.96 8.66
CA LEU A 151 -1.78 -19.66 9.55
C LEU A 151 -2.48 -20.82 8.82
N SER A 152 -2.98 -21.79 9.56
CA SER A 152 -3.55 -23.00 9.00
C SER A 152 -4.97 -22.84 8.47
N SER A 153 -5.70 -21.81 8.92
CA SER A 153 -7.11 -21.60 8.58
C SER A 153 -7.57 -20.17 8.77
N GLU A 154 -8.64 -19.78 8.06
CA GLU A 154 -9.32 -18.51 8.26
C GLU A 154 -9.94 -18.37 9.65
N LYS A 155 -10.34 -19.51 10.27
CA LYS A 155 -10.83 -19.46 11.64
C LYS A 155 -9.71 -19.02 12.59
N GLU A 156 -8.52 -19.57 12.44
CA GLU A 156 -7.34 -19.17 13.23
C GLU A 156 -7.00 -17.69 13.00
N LEU A 157 -7.03 -17.22 11.75
CA LEU A 157 -6.81 -15.82 11.41
C LEU A 157 -7.89 -14.91 12.02
N GLY A 158 -9.16 -15.32 11.97
CA GLY A 158 -10.29 -14.57 12.53
C GLY A 158 -10.27 -14.47 14.06
N ASP A 159 -9.88 -15.55 14.72
CA ASP A 159 -9.81 -15.63 16.19
C ASP A 159 -8.55 -14.94 16.76
N LEU A 160 -7.55 -14.63 15.92
CA LEU A 160 -6.28 -14.06 16.35
C LEU A 160 -6.46 -12.60 16.82
N ASP A 161 -6.04 -12.31 18.05
CA ASP A 161 -5.88 -10.96 18.54
C ASP A 161 -4.56 -10.36 18.02
N ILE A 162 -4.67 -9.67 16.91
CA ILE A 162 -3.53 -9.04 16.20
C ILE A 162 -2.84 -7.99 17.08
N ASN A 163 -3.61 -7.22 17.85
CA ASN A 163 -3.05 -6.14 18.67
C ASN A 163 -2.30 -6.67 19.90
N THR A 164 -2.58 -7.90 20.33
CA THR A 164 -1.80 -8.57 21.38
C THR A 164 -0.61 -9.36 20.80
N THR A 165 -0.81 -10.08 19.68
CA THR A 165 0.23 -10.94 19.09
C THR A 165 1.24 -10.16 18.25
N GLY A 166 0.78 -9.15 17.50
CA GLY A 166 1.59 -8.34 16.60
C GLY A 166 2.83 -7.71 17.26
N PRO A 167 2.71 -7.04 18.41
CA PRO A 167 3.86 -6.42 19.09
C PRO A 167 4.99 -7.38 19.39
N ALA A 168 4.70 -8.61 19.83
CA ALA A 168 5.72 -9.61 20.16
C ALA A 168 6.58 -9.98 18.94
N LEU A 169 5.97 -10.09 17.75
CA LEU A 169 6.66 -10.36 16.49
C LEU A 169 7.31 -9.08 15.92
N ARG A 170 6.62 -7.95 16.00
CA ARG A 170 7.09 -6.64 15.53
C ARG A 170 8.44 -6.26 16.12
N TYR A 171 8.64 -6.53 17.44
CA TYR A 171 9.83 -6.21 18.19
C TYR A 171 10.73 -7.43 18.47
N HIS A 172 10.49 -8.56 17.80
CA HIS A 172 11.29 -9.76 18.01
C HIS A 172 12.77 -9.50 17.68
N ALA A 173 13.67 -10.11 18.46
CA ALA A 173 15.13 -9.89 18.35
C ALA A 173 15.70 -10.15 16.94
N ALA A 174 15.08 -11.07 16.18
CA ALA A 174 15.46 -11.35 14.80
C ALA A 174 15.31 -10.14 13.85
N PHE A 175 14.52 -9.14 14.24
CA PHE A 175 14.22 -7.96 13.40
C PHE A 175 14.78 -6.65 13.98
N ALA A 176 15.52 -6.74 15.10
CA ALA A 176 16.11 -5.58 15.74
C ALA A 176 17.20 -4.92 14.87
N PRO A 177 17.47 -3.60 15.02
CA PRO A 177 16.73 -2.68 15.90
C PRO A 177 15.45 -2.09 15.26
N GLU A 178 15.25 -2.15 13.92
CA GLU A 178 14.20 -1.42 13.21
C GLU A 178 12.81 -2.06 13.35
N GLY A 179 12.77 -3.39 13.58
CA GLY A 179 11.55 -4.19 13.59
C GLY A 179 10.88 -4.28 12.22
N VAL A 180 9.67 -4.83 12.19
CA VAL A 180 8.93 -5.17 10.95
C VAL A 180 7.45 -4.82 11.08
N ASN A 181 6.75 -4.71 9.95
CA ASN A 181 5.31 -4.96 9.88
C ASN A 181 5.09 -6.47 10.00
N VAL A 182 4.00 -6.89 10.61
CA VAL A 182 3.69 -8.32 10.78
C VAL A 182 2.43 -8.67 10.02
N ASP A 183 2.57 -9.55 9.03
CA ASP A 183 1.48 -10.01 8.18
C ASP A 183 1.12 -11.44 8.56
N PHE A 184 -0.11 -11.63 9.00
CA PHE A 184 -0.71 -12.92 9.27
C PHE A 184 -1.54 -13.34 8.06
N ALA A 185 -1.12 -14.38 7.35
CA ALA A 185 -1.69 -14.79 6.08
C ALA A 185 -2.30 -16.18 6.12
N VAL A 186 -3.38 -16.39 5.40
CA VAL A 186 -3.95 -17.71 5.09
C VAL A 186 -3.99 -17.86 3.57
N LEU A 187 -3.28 -18.85 3.06
CA LEU A 187 -3.35 -19.25 1.66
C LEU A 187 -4.44 -20.30 1.49
N ARG A 188 -5.53 -19.95 0.79
CA ARG A 188 -6.66 -20.82 0.54
C ARG A 188 -6.34 -21.87 -0.52
N ARG A 189 -7.17 -22.93 -0.57
CA ARG A 189 -6.99 -24.04 -1.52
C ARG A 189 -7.17 -23.62 -2.99
N ASP A 190 -7.97 -22.59 -3.25
CA ASP A 190 -8.20 -22.01 -4.58
C ASP A 190 -7.09 -21.07 -5.03
N GLY A 191 -6.11 -20.80 -4.16
CA GLY A 191 -4.97 -19.93 -4.44
C GLY A 191 -5.18 -18.47 -4.06
N THR A 192 -6.36 -18.09 -3.57
CA THR A 192 -6.61 -16.78 -3.01
C THR A 192 -6.05 -16.68 -1.58
N MET A 193 -5.95 -15.48 -1.02
CA MET A 193 -5.42 -15.28 0.35
C MET A 193 -6.32 -14.39 1.19
N ALA A 194 -6.22 -14.57 2.52
CA ALA A 194 -6.66 -13.60 3.49
C ALA A 194 -5.44 -13.11 4.28
N VAL A 195 -5.31 -11.79 4.49
CA VAL A 195 -4.18 -11.18 5.19
C VAL A 195 -4.69 -10.15 6.19
N ARG A 196 -4.11 -10.17 7.40
CA ARG A 196 -4.28 -9.14 8.43
C ARG A 196 -2.91 -8.65 8.86
N THR A 197 -2.72 -7.33 9.00
CA THR A 197 -1.41 -6.72 9.25
C THR A 197 -1.41 -5.91 10.52
N PHE A 198 -0.42 -6.16 11.41
CA PHE A 198 0.00 -5.23 12.45
C PHE A 198 1.08 -4.31 11.88
N GLU A 199 0.77 -3.02 11.78
CA GLU A 199 1.60 -2.08 11.02
C GLU A 199 2.55 -1.28 11.90
N LYS A 200 3.82 -1.29 11.51
CA LYS A 200 4.90 -0.49 12.09
C LYS A 200 4.61 1.00 11.93
N GLY A 201 4.69 1.73 13.03
CA GLY A 201 4.45 3.18 13.07
C GLY A 201 2.99 3.54 13.35
N VAL A 202 2.04 2.66 13.01
CA VAL A 202 0.65 2.73 13.49
C VAL A 202 0.54 2.04 14.84
N GLU A 203 1.30 0.97 15.05
CA GLU A 203 1.38 0.13 16.24
C GLU A 203 0.01 -0.48 16.60
N ALA A 204 -0.75 -0.85 15.57
CA ALA A 204 -2.04 -1.50 15.64
C ALA A 204 -2.33 -2.27 14.35
N GLU A 205 -3.40 -3.08 14.36
CA GLU A 205 -3.95 -3.65 13.13
C GLU A 205 -4.48 -2.55 12.22
N THR A 206 -4.12 -2.61 10.93
CA THR A 206 -4.64 -1.69 9.91
C THR A 206 -5.63 -2.40 8.98
N ARG A 207 -6.47 -1.61 8.32
CA ARG A 207 -7.49 -2.16 7.41
C ARG A 207 -6.88 -2.76 6.14
N ALA A 208 -5.77 -2.19 5.65
CA ALA A 208 -5.03 -2.69 4.50
C ALA A 208 -3.60 -2.15 4.50
N CYS A 209 -2.61 -3.04 4.38
CA CYS A 209 -1.22 -2.70 4.14
C CYS A 209 -0.82 -3.18 2.74
N GLY A 210 -0.68 -2.26 1.78
CA GLY A 210 -0.40 -2.62 0.38
C GLY A 210 0.92 -3.35 0.19
N THR A 211 1.98 -2.93 0.89
CA THR A 211 3.29 -3.60 0.88
C THR A 211 3.26 -4.95 1.58
N GLY A 212 2.43 -5.12 2.61
CA GLY A 212 2.18 -6.39 3.30
C GLY A 212 1.45 -7.41 2.42
N ILE A 213 0.49 -6.95 1.61
CA ILE A 213 -0.19 -7.79 0.60
C ILE A 213 0.84 -8.33 -0.40
N VAL A 214 1.72 -7.47 -0.91
CA VAL A 214 2.80 -7.87 -1.83
C VAL A 214 3.77 -8.84 -1.16
N ALA A 215 4.22 -8.54 0.06
CA ALA A 215 5.10 -9.42 0.83
C ALA A 215 4.48 -10.81 1.03
N SER A 216 3.21 -10.86 1.45
CA SER A 216 2.46 -12.12 1.65
C SER A 216 2.30 -12.92 0.35
N SER A 217 2.05 -12.23 -0.78
CA SER A 217 1.91 -12.86 -2.09
C SER A 217 3.22 -13.47 -2.59
N ILE A 218 4.35 -12.77 -2.41
CA ILE A 218 5.68 -13.27 -2.76
C ILE A 218 6.05 -14.46 -1.85
N ALA A 219 5.80 -14.35 -0.54
CA ALA A 219 6.01 -15.45 0.40
C ALA A 219 5.18 -16.69 0.04
N ALA A 220 3.93 -16.52 -0.42
CA ALA A 220 3.08 -17.60 -0.91
C ALA A 220 3.63 -18.24 -2.19
N ALA A 221 4.18 -17.45 -3.12
CA ALA A 221 4.84 -17.96 -4.32
C ALA A 221 6.07 -18.81 -3.96
N MET A 222 6.90 -18.35 -3.02
CA MET A 222 8.04 -19.11 -2.52
C MET A 222 7.61 -20.39 -1.81
N LEU A 223 6.60 -20.34 -0.94
CA LEU A 223 6.04 -21.50 -0.23
C LEU A 223 5.49 -22.56 -1.20
N LYS A 224 4.97 -22.15 -2.36
CA LYS A 224 4.42 -23.04 -3.39
C LYS A 224 5.40 -23.34 -4.53
N GLU A 225 6.66 -22.93 -4.40
CA GLU A 225 7.72 -23.13 -5.40
C GLU A 225 7.29 -22.66 -6.81
N ARG A 226 6.50 -21.57 -6.86
CA ARG A 226 6.07 -20.98 -8.14
C ARG A 226 7.23 -20.23 -8.80
N SER A 227 7.16 -20.10 -10.12
CA SER A 227 8.05 -19.24 -10.92
C SER A 227 7.28 -18.62 -12.10
N GLY A 228 7.82 -17.54 -12.67
CA GLY A 228 7.19 -16.81 -13.74
C GLY A 228 6.14 -15.82 -13.24
N ALA A 229 5.11 -15.58 -14.04
CA ALA A 229 4.03 -14.66 -13.70
C ALA A 229 3.17 -15.23 -12.55
N CYS A 230 3.05 -14.44 -11.49
CA CYS A 230 2.25 -14.73 -10.31
C CYS A 230 1.14 -13.70 -10.16
N HIS A 231 -0.04 -14.19 -9.80
CA HIS A 231 -1.21 -13.39 -9.48
C HIS A 231 -1.84 -13.92 -8.21
N TYR A 232 -2.21 -13.02 -7.29
CA TYR A 232 -2.91 -13.35 -6.05
C TYR A 232 -4.05 -12.38 -5.79
N ASP A 233 -5.24 -12.92 -5.58
CA ASP A 233 -6.38 -12.22 -5.02
C ASP A 233 -6.30 -12.28 -3.49
N VAL A 234 -6.36 -11.11 -2.84
CA VAL A 234 -6.11 -10.98 -1.40
C VAL A 234 -7.23 -10.22 -0.72
N ASP A 235 -7.89 -10.87 0.23
CA ASP A 235 -8.86 -10.25 1.11
C ASP A 235 -8.15 -9.68 2.35
N VAL A 236 -8.45 -8.45 2.67
CA VAL A 236 -8.01 -7.74 3.88
C VAL A 236 -9.23 -7.10 4.57
N PRO A 237 -9.14 -6.67 5.85
CA PRO A 237 -10.25 -6.00 6.51
C PRO A 237 -10.82 -4.79 5.77
N GLY A 238 -10.01 -4.12 4.94
CA GLY A 238 -10.38 -2.94 4.15
C GLY A 238 -10.95 -3.25 2.76
N GLY A 239 -10.99 -4.50 2.33
CA GLY A 239 -11.55 -4.91 1.03
C GLY A 239 -10.73 -5.96 0.30
N HIS A 240 -10.87 -5.98 -1.02
CA HIS A 240 -10.22 -6.92 -1.91
C HIS A 240 -9.17 -6.21 -2.76
N LEU A 241 -7.96 -6.75 -2.80
CA LEU A 241 -6.85 -6.25 -3.61
C LEU A 241 -6.21 -7.40 -4.38
N GLN A 242 -5.42 -7.05 -5.39
CA GLN A 242 -4.70 -8.01 -6.23
C GLN A 242 -3.22 -7.64 -6.29
N ALA A 243 -2.36 -8.63 -6.12
CA ALA A 243 -0.92 -8.49 -6.30
C ALA A 243 -0.47 -9.28 -7.52
N ASP A 244 0.27 -8.62 -8.42
CA ASP A 244 0.86 -9.22 -9.60
C ASP A 244 2.37 -9.00 -9.58
N PHE A 245 3.14 -10.00 -9.98
CA PHE A 245 4.59 -9.89 -10.13
C PHE A 245 5.15 -11.02 -10.99
N ILE A 246 6.39 -10.88 -11.42
CA ILE A 246 7.16 -11.95 -12.04
C ILE A 246 8.19 -12.46 -11.03
N TRP A 247 8.07 -13.71 -10.63
CA TRP A 247 9.01 -14.36 -9.71
C TRP A 247 10.02 -15.20 -10.52
N ASN A 248 11.30 -14.86 -10.44
CA ASN A 248 12.37 -15.58 -11.16
C ASN A 248 13.21 -16.50 -10.26
N GLY A 249 12.78 -16.74 -9.02
CA GLY A 249 13.51 -17.54 -8.03
C GLY A 249 14.50 -16.73 -7.18
N VAL A 250 14.80 -15.48 -7.56
CA VAL A 250 15.78 -14.61 -6.89
C VAL A 250 15.15 -13.27 -6.49
N GLN A 251 14.23 -12.75 -7.30
CA GLN A 251 13.56 -11.48 -7.05
C GLN A 251 12.16 -11.47 -7.65
N ALA A 252 11.30 -10.60 -7.10
CA ALA A 252 10.03 -10.25 -7.71
C ALA A 252 10.20 -8.96 -8.51
N GLU A 253 9.90 -9.02 -9.78
CA GLU A 253 9.94 -7.91 -10.74
C GLU A 253 8.53 -7.58 -11.23
N SER A 254 8.38 -6.41 -11.87
CA SER A 254 7.09 -5.95 -12.40
C SER A 254 5.98 -6.00 -11.37
N VAL A 255 6.34 -5.67 -10.11
CA VAL A 255 5.42 -5.73 -8.98
C VAL A 255 4.33 -4.69 -9.14
N ALA A 256 3.09 -5.10 -9.02
CA ALA A 256 1.93 -4.20 -9.06
C ALA A 256 0.87 -4.60 -8.04
N LEU A 257 0.20 -3.59 -7.51
CA LEU A 257 -0.93 -3.73 -6.60
C LEU A 257 -2.16 -3.08 -7.23
N THR A 258 -3.22 -3.85 -7.41
CA THR A 258 -4.51 -3.37 -7.92
C THR A 258 -5.52 -3.34 -6.78
N GLY A 259 -6.28 -2.27 -6.69
CA GLY A 259 -7.33 -2.16 -5.69
C GLY A 259 -8.23 -0.96 -5.88
N PRO A 260 -9.34 -0.91 -5.11
CA PRO A 260 -10.31 0.14 -5.20
C PRO A 260 -9.79 1.48 -4.65
N THR A 261 -10.36 2.55 -5.16
CA THR A 261 -10.36 3.88 -4.55
C THR A 261 -11.78 4.42 -4.56
N HIS A 262 -12.15 5.14 -3.52
CA HIS A 262 -13.45 5.80 -3.41
C HIS A 262 -13.27 7.27 -3.09
N ARG A 263 -13.98 8.15 -3.83
CA ARG A 263 -14.06 9.58 -3.57
C ARG A 263 -15.33 9.89 -2.78
N HIS A 264 -15.18 10.52 -1.60
CA HIS A 264 -16.30 10.94 -0.74
C HIS A 264 -16.85 12.31 -1.10
#